data_f433a6b1e258f136e4b675c4df97eb0b
#
_entry.id   f433a6b1e258f136e4b675c4df97eb0b
#
_cell.length_a   1.000
_cell.length_b   1.000
_cell.length_c   1.000
_cell.angle_alpha   90.00
_cell.angle_beta   90.00
_cell.angle_gamma   90.00
#
_symmetry.space_group_name_H-M   'P 1'
#
loop_
_entity.id
_entity.type
_entity.pdbx_description
1 polymer ?
#
loop_
_entity_poly.entity_id
_entity_poly.type
_entity_poly.pdbx_seq_one_letter_code
_entity_poly.pdbx_strand_id
1 'polypeptide(L)'
;MCALLIRVVAKAESGIVSSALVLVASRRASQGIYEDTSGPILAQGLRDLGFSVELKVVDDGEPVAKALSYAIDTEVELIITSGGTGLTPRDLTPEITERFIERALPGIAEALRIDGINQGIPTAALSRAIAGIAKNTLIINVAGSQGAARDAVRVLSPIVRHAIDQMKGGDH
;
A
#
# COMPACT_ATOMS: atom_id res chain seq x y z
N MET A 1 -6.51 -11.24 27.62
CA MET A 1 -7.76 -10.65 27.14
C MET A 1 -7.55 -9.16 27.02
N CYS A 2 -7.12 -8.68 25.87
CA CYS A 2 -6.98 -7.25 25.61
C CYS A 2 -7.52 -7.01 24.19
N ALA A 3 -8.81 -6.65 24.15
CA ALA A 3 -9.46 -6.26 22.91
C ALA A 3 -8.99 -4.84 22.58
N LEU A 4 -8.10 -4.72 21.59
CA LEU A 4 -7.71 -3.43 21.07
C LEU A 4 -8.89 -2.90 20.23
N LEU A 5 -9.67 -2.01 20.83
CA LEU A 5 -10.69 -1.24 20.13
C LEU A 5 -10.03 -0.36 19.07
N ILE A 6 -10.14 -0.79 17.82
CA ILE A 6 -9.91 0.10 16.68
C ILE A 6 -11.16 1.00 16.63
N ARG A 7 -11.01 2.24 17.09
CA ARG A 7 -12.00 3.30 16.87
C ARG A 7 -12.00 3.61 15.37
N VAL A 8 -13.02 3.14 14.68
CA VAL A 8 -13.44 3.74 13.41
C VAL A 8 -13.77 5.19 13.72
N VAL A 9 -12.95 6.11 13.18
CA VAL A 9 -13.15 7.55 13.35
C VAL A 9 -14.50 7.91 12.78
N ALA A 10 -15.26 8.63 13.56
CA ALA A 10 -16.64 9.05 13.32
C ALA A 10 -16.83 9.60 11.89
N LYS A 11 -17.92 9.13 11.29
CA LYS A 11 -18.54 9.63 10.07
C LYS A 11 -18.80 11.14 10.22
N ALA A 12 -17.90 11.96 9.66
CA ALA A 12 -18.15 13.38 9.50
C ALA A 12 -19.18 13.57 8.41
N GLU A 13 -20.14 14.40 8.65
CA GLU A 13 -21.26 14.69 7.77
C GLU A 13 -20.78 15.24 6.40
N SER A 14 -21.46 14.79 5.31
CA SER A 14 -21.36 15.25 3.91
C SER A 14 -20.00 15.04 3.20
N GLY A 15 -19.68 13.80 2.89
CA GLY A 15 -18.63 13.39 1.97
C GLY A 15 -18.00 12.10 2.46
N ILE A 16 -18.24 10.98 1.76
CA ILE A 16 -17.55 9.72 2.05
C ILE A 16 -16.07 9.96 1.80
N VAL A 17 -15.30 10.15 2.88
CA VAL A 17 -13.86 10.29 2.80
C VAL A 17 -13.30 8.90 2.50
N SER A 18 -12.65 8.75 1.35
CA SER A 18 -12.02 7.48 0.96
C SER A 18 -10.99 7.05 1.98
N SER A 19 -11.03 5.78 2.38
CA SER A 19 -10.14 5.20 3.39
C SER A 19 -8.90 4.58 2.74
N ALA A 20 -7.75 4.73 3.38
CA ALA A 20 -6.52 4.09 2.94
C ALA A 20 -5.73 3.51 4.12
N LEU A 21 -5.03 2.40 3.85
CA LEU A 21 -4.05 1.81 4.75
C LEU A 21 -2.66 1.88 4.10
N VAL A 22 -1.70 2.44 4.81
CA VAL A 22 -0.27 2.26 4.52
C VAL A 22 0.25 1.16 5.44
N LEU A 23 0.65 0.04 4.87
CA LEU A 23 1.14 -1.13 5.59
C LEU A 23 2.63 -1.31 5.35
N VAL A 24 3.45 -1.03 6.34
CA VAL A 24 4.90 -1.21 6.25
C VAL A 24 5.26 -2.62 6.70
N ALA A 25 5.80 -3.41 5.77
CA ALA A 25 6.35 -4.73 6.02
C ALA A 25 7.84 -4.60 6.32
N SER A 26 8.22 -4.64 7.59
CA SER A 26 9.61 -4.50 8.02
C SER A 26 9.82 -5.09 9.40
N ARG A 27 10.56 -6.20 9.46
CA ARG A 27 10.98 -6.82 10.72
C ARG A 27 11.74 -5.87 11.63
N ARG A 28 12.68 -5.11 11.06
CA ARG A 28 13.52 -4.20 11.86
C ARG A 28 12.73 -3.04 12.44
N ALA A 29 11.79 -2.51 11.68
CA ALA A 29 10.94 -1.42 12.14
C ALA A 29 9.90 -1.93 13.15
N SER A 30 9.30 -3.10 12.93
CA SER A 30 8.32 -3.71 13.84
C SER A 30 8.90 -4.04 15.22
N GLN A 31 10.21 -4.32 15.27
CA GLN A 31 10.97 -4.61 16.51
C GLN A 31 11.59 -3.34 17.15
N GLY A 32 11.36 -2.16 16.58
CA GLY A 32 11.92 -0.90 17.08
C GLY A 32 13.45 -0.75 16.91
N ILE A 33 14.07 -1.59 16.06
CA ILE A 33 15.52 -1.52 15.77
C ILE A 33 15.85 -0.36 14.84
N TYR A 34 14.86 0.06 14.05
CA TYR A 34 15.00 1.06 13.00
C TYR A 34 13.69 1.83 12.89
N GLU A 35 13.77 3.13 12.69
CA GLU A 35 12.58 3.97 12.49
C GLU A 35 12.08 3.84 11.04
N ASP A 36 10.79 3.55 10.88
CA ASP A 36 10.19 3.56 9.55
C ASP A 36 10.12 4.99 9.00
N THR A 37 10.69 5.15 7.83
CA THR A 37 10.73 6.45 7.13
C THR A 37 9.93 6.45 5.84
N SER A 38 9.57 5.30 5.31
CA SER A 38 8.79 5.16 4.08
C SER A 38 7.29 5.33 4.31
N GLY A 39 6.77 4.75 5.37
CA GLY A 39 5.36 4.83 5.72
C GLY A 39 4.84 6.25 5.93
N PRO A 40 5.52 7.11 6.72
CA PRO A 40 5.11 8.50 6.88
C PRO A 40 5.04 9.28 5.56
N ILE A 41 5.96 9.04 4.62
CA ILE A 41 5.97 9.68 3.29
C ILE A 41 4.72 9.26 2.50
N LEU A 42 4.44 7.97 2.42
CA LEU A 42 3.26 7.44 1.74
C LEU A 42 1.97 7.93 2.39
N ALA A 43 1.89 7.87 3.72
CA ALA A 43 0.72 8.30 4.45
C ALA A 43 0.42 9.78 4.26
N GLN A 44 1.44 10.63 4.27
CA GLN A 44 1.27 12.07 4.01
C GLN A 44 0.82 12.31 2.57
N GLY A 45 1.46 11.67 1.58
CA GLY A 45 1.06 11.80 0.17
C GLY A 45 -0.41 11.41 -0.06
N LEU A 46 -0.90 10.36 0.60
CA LEU A 46 -2.31 9.97 0.51
C LEU A 46 -3.25 10.94 1.23
N ARG A 47 -2.84 11.50 2.38
CA ARG A 47 -3.63 12.54 3.07
C ARG A 47 -3.76 13.80 2.21
N ASP A 48 -2.71 14.20 1.52
CA ASP A 48 -2.72 15.34 0.60
C ASP A 48 -3.68 15.12 -0.58
N LEU A 49 -3.91 13.85 -0.95
CA LEU A 49 -4.95 13.44 -1.89
C LEU A 49 -6.35 13.34 -1.26
N GLY A 50 -6.50 13.62 0.03
CA GLY A 50 -7.77 13.63 0.75
C GLY A 50 -8.25 12.26 1.22
N PHE A 51 -7.35 11.27 1.38
CA PHE A 51 -7.67 10.01 2.04
C PHE A 51 -7.61 10.13 3.58
N SER A 52 -8.48 9.39 4.26
CA SER A 52 -8.30 9.07 5.67
C SER A 52 -7.32 7.91 5.77
N VAL A 53 -6.13 8.14 6.33
CA VAL A 53 -5.02 7.18 6.27
C VAL A 53 -4.67 6.61 7.63
N GLU A 54 -4.75 5.28 7.75
CA GLU A 54 -4.12 4.51 8.80
C GLU A 54 -2.70 4.11 8.36
N LEU A 55 -1.71 4.23 9.26
CA LEU A 55 -0.34 3.75 9.07
C LEU A 55 -0.08 2.62 10.05
N LYS A 56 0.35 1.47 9.55
CA LYS A 56 0.64 0.29 10.35
C LYS A 56 1.99 -0.30 9.96
N VAL A 57 2.81 -0.63 10.96
CA VAL A 57 4.08 -1.33 10.78
C VAL A 57 3.93 -2.75 11.32
N VAL A 58 4.30 -3.75 10.53
CA VAL A 58 4.23 -5.17 10.90
C VAL A 58 5.52 -5.89 10.52
N ASP A 59 5.74 -7.06 11.12
CA ASP A 59 6.80 -7.97 10.67
C ASP A 59 6.46 -8.56 9.29
N ASP A 60 7.47 -9.00 8.56
CA ASP A 60 7.31 -9.67 7.27
C ASP A 60 6.54 -10.99 7.42
N GLY A 61 5.93 -11.46 6.34
CA GLY A 61 5.24 -12.75 6.29
C GLY A 61 3.80 -12.71 6.80
N GLU A 62 3.44 -13.63 7.68
CA GLU A 62 2.05 -13.83 8.15
C GLU A 62 1.40 -12.58 8.76
N PRO A 63 2.09 -11.69 9.48
CA PRO A 63 1.51 -10.42 9.94
C PRO A 63 1.02 -9.53 8.80
N VAL A 64 1.68 -9.55 7.64
CA VAL A 64 1.23 -8.83 6.43
C VAL A 64 -0.08 -9.43 5.93
N ALA A 65 -0.16 -10.77 5.82
CA ALA A 65 -1.38 -11.46 5.39
C ALA A 65 -2.59 -11.13 6.26
N LYS A 66 -2.41 -11.15 7.59
CA LYS A 66 -3.47 -10.80 8.54
C LYS A 66 -3.93 -9.35 8.41
N ALA A 67 -3.00 -8.43 8.22
CA ALA A 67 -3.32 -7.02 8.05
C ALA A 67 -4.07 -6.76 6.73
N LEU A 68 -3.66 -7.41 5.64
CA LEU A 68 -4.36 -7.33 4.34
C LEU A 68 -5.77 -7.90 4.44
N SER A 69 -5.92 -9.13 4.98
CA SER A 69 -7.24 -9.75 5.15
C SER A 69 -8.19 -8.85 5.93
N TYR A 70 -7.73 -8.33 7.06
CA TYR A 70 -8.54 -7.44 7.90
C TYR A 70 -8.95 -6.17 7.15
N ALA A 71 -8.03 -5.51 6.45
CA ALA A 71 -8.32 -4.28 5.72
C ALA A 71 -9.30 -4.51 4.55
N ILE A 72 -9.16 -5.63 3.84
CA ILE A 72 -10.09 -6.03 2.77
C ILE A 72 -11.48 -6.32 3.33
N ASP A 73 -11.57 -7.04 4.45
CA ASP A 73 -12.84 -7.41 5.07
C ASP A 73 -13.54 -6.20 5.74
N THR A 74 -12.80 -5.16 6.09
CA THR A 74 -13.33 -3.88 6.58
C THR A 74 -13.50 -2.83 5.48
N GLU A 75 -13.40 -3.25 4.21
CA GLU A 75 -13.66 -2.42 3.02
C GLU A 75 -12.80 -1.15 2.94
N VAL A 76 -11.52 -1.24 3.32
CA VAL A 76 -10.54 -0.18 3.04
C VAL A 76 -10.37 -0.06 1.53
N GLU A 77 -10.57 1.13 0.97
CA GLU A 77 -10.60 1.32 -0.49
C GLU A 77 -9.22 1.23 -1.15
N LEU A 78 -8.16 1.66 -0.44
CA LEU A 78 -6.77 1.64 -0.93
C LEU A 78 -5.83 1.06 0.12
N ILE A 79 -5.02 0.09 -0.27
CA ILE A 79 -3.91 -0.41 0.54
C ILE A 79 -2.61 -0.18 -0.23
N ILE A 80 -1.68 0.54 0.37
CA ILE A 80 -0.29 0.61 -0.12
C ILE A 80 0.59 -0.14 0.86
N THR A 81 1.24 -1.22 0.42
CA THR A 81 2.27 -1.88 1.20
C THR A 81 3.63 -1.27 0.90
N SER A 82 4.51 -1.16 1.88
CA SER A 82 5.89 -0.71 1.71
C SER A 82 6.85 -1.73 2.31
N GLY A 83 7.77 -2.23 1.50
CA GLY A 83 8.75 -3.24 1.89
C GLY A 83 8.40 -4.67 1.51
N GLY A 84 9.33 -5.59 1.73
CA GLY A 84 9.18 -7.02 1.42
C GLY A 84 9.03 -7.35 -0.08
N THR A 85 9.50 -6.48 -0.98
CA THR A 85 9.40 -6.67 -2.45
C THR A 85 10.73 -7.04 -3.11
N GLY A 86 11.78 -7.27 -2.33
CA GLY A 86 13.12 -7.58 -2.82
C GLY A 86 13.31 -9.06 -3.17
N LEU A 87 14.59 -9.49 -3.22
CA LEU A 87 14.99 -10.82 -3.70
C LEU A 87 15.37 -11.77 -2.57
N THR A 88 15.30 -11.35 -1.31
CA THR A 88 15.64 -12.24 -0.21
C THR A 88 14.50 -13.24 0.05
N PRO A 89 14.79 -14.42 0.64
CA PRO A 89 13.76 -15.41 0.98
C PRO A 89 12.69 -14.90 1.96
N ARG A 90 12.90 -13.74 2.57
CA ARG A 90 11.96 -13.10 3.51
C ARG A 90 11.07 -12.05 2.87
N ASP A 91 11.43 -11.59 1.68
CA ASP A 91 10.64 -10.63 0.91
C ASP A 91 9.43 -11.35 0.29
N LEU A 92 8.34 -11.48 1.04
CA LEU A 92 7.17 -12.26 0.66
C LEU A 92 5.93 -11.40 0.41
N THR A 93 6.05 -10.08 0.46
CA THR A 93 4.91 -9.18 0.30
C THR A 93 4.17 -9.39 -1.02
N PRO A 94 4.81 -9.56 -2.19
CA PRO A 94 4.11 -9.83 -3.44
C PRO A 94 3.35 -11.16 -3.42
N GLU A 95 3.96 -12.24 -2.97
CA GLU A 95 3.35 -13.57 -2.90
C GLU A 95 2.17 -13.61 -1.93
N ILE A 96 2.24 -12.84 -0.85
CA ILE A 96 1.13 -12.71 0.11
C ILE A 96 0.01 -11.91 -0.52
N THR A 97 0.32 -10.78 -1.16
CA THR A 97 -0.66 -9.93 -1.81
C THR A 97 -1.40 -10.65 -2.93
N GLU A 98 -0.68 -11.46 -3.72
CA GLU A 98 -1.24 -12.24 -4.84
C GLU A 98 -2.37 -13.17 -4.40
N ARG A 99 -2.35 -13.69 -3.17
CA ARG A 99 -3.41 -14.56 -2.64
C ARG A 99 -4.77 -13.87 -2.52
N PHE A 100 -4.79 -12.54 -2.45
CA PHE A 100 -6.00 -11.74 -2.31
C PHE A 100 -6.46 -11.13 -3.64
N ILE A 101 -5.55 -10.96 -4.61
CA ILE A 101 -5.86 -10.30 -5.88
C ILE A 101 -6.77 -11.17 -6.74
N GLU A 102 -7.92 -10.61 -7.10
CA GLU A 102 -8.88 -11.19 -8.05
C GLU A 102 -8.65 -10.66 -9.49
N ARG A 103 -8.20 -9.40 -9.61
CA ARG A 103 -7.91 -8.75 -10.89
C ARG A 103 -6.57 -8.04 -10.80
N ALA A 104 -5.59 -8.50 -11.58
CA ALA A 104 -4.25 -7.92 -11.60
C ALA A 104 -4.22 -6.60 -12.39
N LEU A 105 -3.42 -5.63 -11.90
CA LEU A 105 -3.17 -4.34 -12.54
C LEU A 105 -1.65 -4.15 -12.76
N PRO A 106 -1.04 -4.94 -13.67
CA PRO A 106 0.43 -4.97 -13.84
C PRO A 106 1.01 -3.61 -14.21
N GLY A 107 0.27 -2.79 -14.97
CA GLY A 107 0.73 -1.48 -15.42
C GLY A 107 1.08 -0.51 -14.28
N ILE A 108 0.45 -0.63 -13.11
CA ILE A 108 0.79 0.20 -11.94
C ILE A 108 2.20 -0.16 -11.43
N ALA A 109 2.48 -1.45 -11.27
CA ALA A 109 3.78 -1.91 -10.80
C ALA A 109 4.90 -1.65 -11.84
N GLU A 110 4.57 -1.73 -13.12
CA GLU A 110 5.48 -1.36 -14.22
C GLU A 110 5.80 0.13 -14.19
N ALA A 111 4.80 0.99 -14.03
CA ALA A 111 5.00 2.44 -13.94
C ALA A 111 5.94 2.82 -12.79
N LEU A 112 5.79 2.19 -11.62
CA LEU A 112 6.67 2.39 -10.48
C LEU A 112 8.12 1.98 -10.77
N ARG A 113 8.33 0.82 -11.43
CA ARG A 113 9.67 0.37 -11.83
C ARG A 113 10.31 1.29 -12.87
N ILE A 114 9.56 1.67 -13.89
CA ILE A 114 10.03 2.56 -14.98
C ILE A 114 10.40 3.92 -14.40
N ASP A 115 9.57 4.47 -13.51
CA ASP A 115 9.87 5.75 -12.89
C ASP A 115 11.16 5.70 -12.07
N GLY A 116 11.36 4.67 -11.24
CA GLY A 116 12.60 4.48 -10.50
C GLY A 116 13.84 4.38 -11.40
N ILE A 117 13.74 3.67 -12.51
CA ILE A 117 14.83 3.59 -13.51
C ILE A 117 15.11 4.97 -14.11
N ASN A 118 14.08 5.72 -14.47
CA ASN A 118 14.21 7.07 -15.03
C ASN A 118 14.81 8.07 -14.04
N GLN A 119 14.61 7.85 -12.72
CA GLN A 119 15.27 8.60 -11.66
C GLN A 119 16.74 8.18 -11.41
N GLY A 120 17.30 7.31 -12.26
CA GLY A 120 18.68 6.87 -12.16
C GLY A 120 18.92 5.72 -11.18
N ILE A 121 17.89 4.95 -10.84
CA ILE A 121 17.98 3.78 -9.97
C ILE A 121 17.69 2.51 -10.78
N PRO A 122 18.68 1.94 -11.51
CA PRO A 122 18.46 0.76 -12.34
C PRO A 122 17.97 -0.45 -11.55
N THR A 123 18.32 -0.54 -10.27
CA THR A 123 17.89 -1.61 -9.36
C THR A 123 16.39 -1.58 -9.04
N ALA A 124 15.66 -0.53 -9.40
CA ALA A 124 14.20 -0.51 -9.32
C ALA A 124 13.57 -1.65 -10.15
N ALA A 125 14.24 -2.09 -11.22
CA ALA A 125 13.84 -3.25 -12.02
C ALA A 125 13.76 -4.57 -11.22
N LEU A 126 14.48 -4.68 -10.11
CA LEU A 126 14.48 -5.87 -9.24
C LEU A 126 13.27 -5.95 -8.30
N SER A 127 12.48 -4.89 -8.20
CA SER A 127 11.28 -4.90 -7.38
C SER A 127 10.24 -5.87 -7.96
N ARG A 128 9.83 -6.84 -7.16
CA ARG A 128 8.79 -7.81 -7.50
C ARG A 128 7.37 -7.34 -7.13
N ALA A 129 7.24 -6.04 -6.86
CA ALA A 129 5.98 -5.40 -6.54
C ALA A 129 4.88 -5.74 -7.56
N ILE A 130 3.68 -5.96 -7.06
CA ILE A 130 2.46 -6.18 -7.85
C ILE A 130 1.37 -5.19 -7.44
N ALA A 131 0.36 -5.06 -8.26
CA ALA A 131 -0.86 -4.32 -7.94
C ALA A 131 -2.09 -5.03 -8.48
N GLY A 132 -3.21 -4.84 -7.83
CA GLY A 132 -4.48 -5.45 -8.24
C GLY A 132 -5.63 -5.10 -7.32
N ILE A 133 -6.77 -5.67 -7.63
CA ILE A 133 -8.04 -5.46 -6.92
C ILE A 133 -8.41 -6.74 -6.19
N ALA A 134 -8.73 -6.59 -4.91
CA ALA A 134 -9.30 -7.62 -4.04
C ALA A 134 -10.67 -7.13 -3.54
N LYS A 135 -11.75 -7.75 -3.96
CA LYS A 135 -13.12 -7.27 -3.71
C LYS A 135 -13.27 -5.80 -4.17
N ASN A 136 -13.45 -4.87 -3.23
CA ASN A 136 -13.57 -3.42 -3.45
C ASN A 136 -12.31 -2.64 -3.03
N THR A 137 -11.19 -3.31 -2.83
CA THR A 137 -9.93 -2.74 -2.35
C THR A 137 -8.88 -2.75 -3.46
N LEU A 138 -8.30 -1.59 -3.76
CA LEU A 138 -7.11 -1.48 -4.59
C LEU A 138 -5.87 -1.73 -3.72
N ILE A 139 -5.04 -2.70 -4.10
CA ILE A 139 -3.80 -3.02 -3.37
C ILE A 139 -2.60 -2.76 -4.28
N ILE A 140 -1.60 -2.04 -3.77
CA ILE A 140 -0.38 -1.69 -4.50
C ILE A 140 0.83 -1.96 -3.60
N ASN A 141 1.78 -2.77 -4.08
CA ASN A 141 3.05 -2.94 -3.39
C ASN A 141 4.07 -1.89 -3.83
N VAL A 142 4.82 -1.36 -2.87
CA VAL A 142 5.90 -0.40 -3.08
C VAL A 142 7.16 -0.91 -2.38
N ALA A 143 8.34 -0.64 -2.94
CA ALA A 143 9.61 -0.97 -2.30
C ALA A 143 9.82 -0.13 -1.03
N GLY A 144 10.53 -0.70 -0.03
CA GLY A 144 10.64 -0.17 1.33
C GLY A 144 11.60 1.01 1.52
N SER A 145 12.16 1.61 0.46
CA SER A 145 13.06 2.75 0.60
C SER A 145 12.31 4.10 0.59
N GLN A 146 12.89 5.12 1.23
CA GLN A 146 12.35 6.48 1.16
C GLN A 146 12.22 7.01 -0.27
N GLY A 147 13.20 6.69 -1.13
CA GLY A 147 13.17 7.06 -2.55
C GLY A 147 11.95 6.45 -3.23
N ALA A 148 11.76 5.15 -3.08
CA ALA A 148 10.60 4.45 -3.64
C ALA A 148 9.26 4.98 -3.11
N ALA A 149 9.20 5.39 -1.84
CA ALA A 149 8.01 6.00 -1.27
C ALA A 149 7.67 7.36 -1.92
N ARG A 150 8.68 8.22 -2.15
CA ARG A 150 8.49 9.50 -2.87
C ARG A 150 8.09 9.28 -4.33
N ASP A 151 8.74 8.33 -5.01
CA ASP A 151 8.42 7.96 -6.38
C ASP A 151 6.99 7.42 -6.47
N ALA A 152 6.59 6.57 -5.52
CA ALA A 152 5.23 6.05 -5.45
C ALA A 152 4.19 7.17 -5.28
N VAL A 153 4.40 8.13 -4.40
CA VAL A 153 3.50 9.29 -4.25
C VAL A 153 3.37 10.02 -5.58
N ARG A 154 4.47 10.31 -6.28
CA ARG A 154 4.47 11.01 -7.57
C ARG A 154 3.70 10.24 -8.64
N VAL A 155 3.99 8.93 -8.79
CA VAL A 155 3.40 8.08 -9.83
C VAL A 155 1.94 7.79 -9.55
N LEU A 156 1.58 7.52 -8.29
CA LEU A 156 0.25 7.05 -7.92
C LEU A 156 -0.77 8.19 -7.75
N SER A 157 -0.33 9.41 -7.44
CA SER A 157 -1.23 10.55 -7.22
C SER A 157 -2.25 10.77 -8.34
N PRO A 158 -1.90 10.73 -9.63
CA PRO A 158 -2.87 10.89 -10.70
C PRO A 158 -3.73 9.63 -10.96
N ILE A 159 -3.37 8.48 -10.40
CA ILE A 159 -3.94 7.17 -10.74
C ILE A 159 -4.99 6.73 -9.71
N VAL A 160 -4.66 6.81 -8.40
CA VAL A 160 -5.41 6.09 -7.37
C VAL A 160 -6.86 6.53 -7.23
N ARG A 161 -7.13 7.83 -7.34
CA ARG A 161 -8.51 8.33 -7.29
C ARG A 161 -9.35 7.83 -8.44
N HIS A 162 -8.82 7.97 -9.65
CA HIS A 162 -9.50 7.50 -10.85
C HIS A 162 -9.77 5.98 -10.81
N ALA A 163 -8.77 5.19 -10.36
CA ALA A 163 -8.94 3.75 -10.20
C ALA A 163 -10.06 3.40 -9.21
N ILE A 164 -10.12 4.08 -8.06
CA ILE A 164 -11.17 3.85 -7.06
C ILE A 164 -12.55 4.27 -7.59
N ASP A 165 -12.63 5.38 -8.30
CA ASP A 165 -13.90 5.83 -8.91
C ASP A 165 -14.40 4.82 -9.94
N GLN A 166 -13.52 4.27 -10.78
CA GLN A 166 -13.87 3.20 -11.72
C GLN A 166 -14.32 1.92 -11.01
N MET A 167 -13.68 1.55 -9.90
CA MET A 167 -14.08 0.38 -9.11
C MET A 167 -15.50 0.53 -8.55
N LYS A 168 -15.94 1.75 -8.28
CA LYS A 168 -17.30 2.10 -7.83
C LYS A 168 -18.32 2.23 -8.96
N GLY A 169 -17.92 2.00 -10.21
CA GLY A 169 -18.78 2.10 -11.39
C GLY A 169 -18.86 3.52 -11.98
N GLY A 170 -17.88 4.36 -11.71
CA GLY A 170 -17.74 5.66 -12.37
C GLY A 170 -17.47 5.52 -13.86
N ASP A 171 -17.97 6.44 -14.67
CA ASP A 171 -17.75 6.48 -16.12
C ASP A 171 -16.28 6.78 -16.46
N HIS A 172 -15.84 6.30 -17.63
CA HIS A 172 -14.50 6.51 -18.21
C HIS A 172 -14.35 7.89 -18.79
#